data_eb6bb49f3f290e52df0d5ea51bb2daec
#
_entry.id   eb6bb49f3f290e52df0d5ea51bb2daec
#
_cell.length_a   1.000
_cell.length_b   1.000
_cell.length_c   1.000
_cell.angle_alpha   90.00
_cell.angle_beta   90.00
_cell.angle_gamma   90.00
#
_symmetry.space_group_name_H-M   'P 1'
#
loop_
_entity.id
_entity.type
_entity.pdbx_description
1 polymer ?
#
loop_
_entity_poly.entity_id
_entity_poly.type
_entity_poly.pdbx_seq_one_letter_code
_entity_poly.pdbx_strand_id
1 'polypeptide(L)'
;MKNFKFSSSANGKVFRNGLYSTAILAAAIVLAVLINLLVGAIPKKYTEFDLSAAKMYTLGDSSRQLMQSLDQDVTVYYLCETGSEDAIITKLLDHYADESGHFHWEQKDPALYPTFAAQYGAENASTGSLIVVSGENSEVLNAAELYEYDYSDYYTTGAANVTFGGEKQISSAIYKLTAAAESHAYYTTNHGEQALTSSLTEALKAQNIDAQPLDLLTGTIPEAVSYTHLTL
;
A
#
# COMPACT_ATOMS: atom_id res chain seq x y z
N MET A 1 -44.62 75.57 -0.06
CA MET A 1 -44.26 74.34 -0.75
C MET A 1 -42.74 74.27 -0.75
N LYS A 2 -42.13 73.39 0.08
CA LYS A 2 -40.69 73.16 0.14
C LYS A 2 -40.30 72.04 -0.86
N ASN A 3 -39.58 72.41 -1.91
CA ASN A 3 -39.06 71.48 -2.89
C ASN A 3 -37.88 70.68 -2.28
N PHE A 4 -38.11 69.41 -2.01
CA PHE A 4 -37.06 68.45 -1.63
C PHE A 4 -36.30 68.07 -2.89
N LYS A 5 -35.06 68.59 -3.07
CA LYS A 5 -34.15 68.13 -4.10
C LYS A 5 -33.45 66.87 -3.58
N PHE A 6 -33.78 65.72 -4.13
CA PHE A 6 -33.05 64.50 -3.92
C PHE A 6 -31.64 64.57 -4.61
N SER A 7 -30.59 64.60 -3.83
CA SER A 7 -29.23 64.62 -4.33
C SER A 7 -28.85 63.20 -4.83
N SER A 8 -28.94 62.95 -6.11
CA SER A 8 -28.68 61.65 -6.74
C SER A 8 -27.17 61.30 -6.90
N SER A 9 -26.26 62.19 -6.46
CA SER A 9 -24.82 62.03 -6.67
C SER A 9 -24.08 61.19 -5.60
N ALA A 10 -24.62 61.11 -4.38
CA ALA A 10 -24.01 60.34 -3.28
C ALA A 10 -24.29 58.85 -3.41
N ASN A 11 -25.47 58.47 -3.89
CA ASN A 11 -25.87 57.05 -4.01
C ASN A 11 -25.08 56.26 -5.07
N GLY A 12 -24.63 56.90 -6.15
CA GLY A 12 -23.86 56.24 -7.20
C GLY A 12 -22.45 55.81 -6.76
N LYS A 13 -21.79 56.64 -5.92
CA LYS A 13 -20.45 56.30 -5.39
C LYS A 13 -20.53 55.20 -4.32
N VAL A 14 -21.52 55.25 -3.44
CA VAL A 14 -21.74 54.24 -2.41
C VAL A 14 -22.12 52.89 -3.03
N PHE A 15 -23.03 52.90 -4.02
CA PHE A 15 -23.42 51.70 -4.75
C PHE A 15 -22.25 51.07 -5.51
N ARG A 16 -21.43 51.87 -6.20
CA ARG A 16 -20.22 51.38 -6.93
C ARG A 16 -19.19 50.82 -5.98
N ASN A 17 -18.92 51.44 -4.83
CA ASN A 17 -17.99 50.92 -3.84
C ASN A 17 -18.53 49.63 -3.19
N GLY A 18 -19.83 49.53 -2.92
CA GLY A 18 -20.46 48.31 -2.45
C GLY A 18 -20.35 47.16 -3.46
N LEU A 19 -20.56 47.46 -4.75
CA LEU A 19 -20.42 46.47 -5.83
C LEU A 19 -18.99 45.93 -5.95
N TYR A 20 -17.96 46.83 -5.86
CA TYR A 20 -16.56 46.42 -5.86
C TYR A 20 -16.23 45.55 -4.64
N SER A 21 -16.70 45.91 -3.45
CA SER A 21 -16.46 45.13 -2.24
C SER A 21 -17.10 43.75 -2.33
N THR A 22 -18.33 43.67 -2.84
CA THR A 22 -19.02 42.37 -3.06
C THR A 22 -18.32 41.53 -4.13
N ALA A 23 -17.86 42.15 -5.22
CA ALA A 23 -17.12 41.45 -6.28
C ALA A 23 -15.78 40.90 -5.78
N ILE A 24 -15.04 41.65 -4.96
CA ILE A 24 -13.79 41.21 -4.35
C ILE A 24 -14.04 40.04 -3.39
N LEU A 25 -15.10 40.12 -2.57
CA LEU A 25 -15.48 39.05 -1.67
C LEU A 25 -15.83 37.76 -2.45
N ALA A 26 -16.64 37.90 -3.49
CA ALA A 26 -17.01 36.78 -4.36
C ALA A 26 -15.76 36.15 -5.03
N ALA A 27 -14.86 37.00 -5.55
CA ALA A 27 -13.62 36.53 -6.13
C ALA A 27 -12.71 35.79 -5.11
N ALA A 28 -12.63 36.28 -3.87
CA ALA A 28 -11.89 35.64 -2.79
C ALA A 28 -12.46 34.27 -2.43
N ILE A 29 -13.79 34.13 -2.39
CA ILE A 29 -14.47 32.85 -2.13
C ILE A 29 -14.19 31.87 -3.28
N VAL A 30 -14.31 32.30 -4.54
CA VAL A 30 -14.01 31.47 -5.70
C VAL A 30 -12.55 31.03 -5.68
N LEU A 31 -11.62 31.93 -5.37
CA LEU A 31 -10.19 31.60 -5.26
C LEU A 31 -9.93 30.58 -4.15
N ALA A 32 -10.56 30.74 -2.98
CA ALA A 32 -10.44 29.78 -1.88
C ALA A 32 -10.94 28.38 -2.27
N VAL A 33 -12.06 28.30 -2.98
CA VAL A 33 -12.61 27.03 -3.50
C VAL A 33 -11.66 26.41 -4.53
N LEU A 34 -11.12 27.21 -5.45
CA LEU A 34 -10.16 26.71 -6.45
C LEU A 34 -8.87 26.21 -5.80
N ILE A 35 -8.34 26.92 -4.80
CA ILE A 35 -7.16 26.45 -4.06
C ILE A 35 -7.46 25.13 -3.36
N ASN A 36 -8.62 25.00 -2.72
CA ASN A 36 -8.99 23.75 -2.04
C ASN A 36 -9.12 22.57 -3.03
N LEU A 37 -9.71 22.80 -4.20
CA LEU A 37 -9.80 21.79 -5.26
C LEU A 37 -8.42 21.42 -5.82
N LEU A 38 -7.52 22.40 -6.01
CA LEU A 38 -6.15 22.16 -6.47
C LEU A 38 -5.35 21.35 -5.44
N VAL A 39 -5.46 21.69 -4.15
CA VAL A 39 -4.78 20.93 -3.08
C VAL A 39 -5.32 19.50 -3.00
N GLY A 40 -6.64 19.32 -3.15
CA GLY A 40 -7.24 17.97 -3.18
C GLY A 40 -6.88 17.13 -4.40
N ALA A 41 -6.43 17.76 -5.50
CA ALA A 41 -5.96 17.06 -6.70
C ALA A 41 -4.46 16.69 -6.66
N ILE A 42 -3.72 17.18 -5.66
CA ILE A 42 -2.31 16.82 -5.49
C ILE A 42 -2.23 15.41 -4.89
N PRO A 43 -1.47 14.46 -5.50
CA PRO A 43 -1.25 13.15 -4.91
C PRO A 43 -0.74 13.24 -3.46
N LYS A 44 -1.28 12.39 -2.59
CA LYS A 44 -0.99 12.39 -1.14
C LYS A 44 0.51 12.32 -0.84
N LYS A 45 1.29 11.67 -1.68
CA LYS A 45 2.77 11.60 -1.58
C LYS A 45 3.49 12.95 -1.51
N TYR A 46 2.86 14.04 -1.96
CA TYR A 46 3.43 15.39 -1.90
C TYR A 46 2.85 16.26 -0.78
N THR A 47 1.74 15.85 -0.20
CA THR A 47 1.01 16.63 0.83
C THR A 47 1.10 16.02 2.23
N GLU A 48 1.37 14.72 2.33
CA GLU A 48 1.50 14.02 3.60
C GLU A 48 2.98 13.70 3.87
N PHE A 49 3.51 14.20 5.01
CA PHE A 49 4.86 13.90 5.46
C PHE A 49 4.78 12.91 6.62
N ASP A 50 5.38 11.74 6.44
CA ASP A 50 5.51 10.76 7.50
C ASP A 50 6.56 11.23 8.52
N LEU A 51 6.08 11.68 9.67
CA LEU A 51 6.89 12.10 10.82
C LEU A 51 7.08 10.96 11.83
N SER A 52 6.58 9.76 11.54
CA SER A 52 6.77 8.60 12.42
C SER A 52 8.23 8.14 12.41
N ALA A 53 8.75 7.74 13.57
CA ALA A 53 10.12 7.24 13.69
C ALA A 53 10.36 5.97 12.86
N ALA A 54 9.32 5.20 12.58
CA ALA A 54 9.34 3.94 11.81
C ALA A 54 9.01 4.12 10.32
N LYS A 55 8.71 5.35 9.85
CA LYS A 55 8.27 5.62 8.46
C LYS A 55 7.13 4.69 8.00
N MET A 56 6.19 4.39 8.88
CA MET A 56 5.11 3.41 8.66
C MET A 56 4.15 3.78 7.54
N TYR A 57 4.20 5.02 7.07
CA TYR A 57 3.29 5.56 6.06
C TYR A 57 3.98 5.91 4.74
N THR A 58 5.26 5.52 4.54
CA THR A 58 5.97 5.76 3.29
C THR A 58 6.48 4.45 2.72
N LEU A 59 6.35 4.27 1.40
CA LEU A 59 6.91 3.11 0.72
C LEU A 59 8.42 3.17 0.67
N GLY A 60 9.08 2.06 0.95
CA GLY A 60 10.51 1.87 0.72
C GLY A 60 10.87 1.90 -0.77
N ASP A 61 12.16 2.08 -1.05
CA ASP A 61 12.62 2.20 -2.44
C ASP A 61 12.34 0.94 -3.28
N SER A 62 12.44 -0.26 -2.67
CA SER A 62 12.14 -1.53 -3.35
C SER A 62 10.68 -1.65 -3.74
N SER A 63 9.75 -1.31 -2.83
CA SER A 63 8.31 -1.33 -3.10
C SER A 63 7.94 -0.31 -4.16
N ARG A 64 8.57 0.87 -4.13
CA ARG A 64 8.37 1.91 -5.13
C ARG A 64 8.87 1.48 -6.51
N GLN A 65 10.05 0.84 -6.60
CA GLN A 65 10.56 0.29 -7.85
C GLN A 65 9.64 -0.80 -8.41
N LEU A 66 9.14 -1.70 -7.56
CA LEU A 66 8.17 -2.71 -7.95
C LEU A 66 6.93 -2.06 -8.59
N MET A 67 6.36 -1.05 -7.93
CA MET A 67 5.16 -0.36 -8.43
C MET A 67 5.41 0.37 -9.75
N GLN A 68 6.58 0.99 -9.92
CA GLN A 68 6.95 1.68 -11.16
C GLN A 68 7.21 0.71 -12.33
N SER A 69 7.59 -0.53 -12.04
CA SER A 69 7.79 -1.57 -13.05
C SER A 69 6.54 -2.41 -13.32
N LEU A 70 5.43 -2.13 -12.63
CA LEU A 70 4.20 -2.91 -12.75
C LEU A 70 3.53 -2.65 -14.11
N ASP A 71 3.37 -3.71 -14.90
CA ASP A 71 2.76 -3.71 -16.24
C ASP A 71 1.43 -4.47 -16.31
N GLN A 72 1.01 -5.05 -15.18
CA GLN A 72 -0.24 -5.79 -15.00
C GLN A 72 -1.10 -5.13 -13.94
N ASP A 73 -2.42 -5.20 -14.11
CA ASP A 73 -3.34 -4.68 -13.12
C ASP A 73 -3.38 -5.56 -11.88
N VAL A 74 -3.20 -4.92 -10.72
CA VAL A 74 -3.30 -5.53 -9.39
C VAL A 74 -4.42 -4.86 -8.62
N THR A 75 -5.31 -5.66 -8.05
CA THR A 75 -6.37 -5.17 -7.18
C THR A 75 -6.22 -5.77 -5.79
N VAL A 76 -6.20 -4.93 -4.76
CA VAL A 76 -6.20 -5.37 -3.36
C VAL A 76 -7.58 -5.15 -2.76
N TYR A 77 -8.19 -6.22 -2.26
CA TYR A 77 -9.43 -6.14 -1.51
C TYR A 77 -9.13 -6.16 -0.01
N TYR A 78 -9.50 -5.10 0.68
CA TYR A 78 -9.36 -4.99 2.12
C TYR A 78 -10.63 -5.45 2.82
N LEU A 79 -10.56 -6.57 3.54
CA LEU A 79 -11.70 -7.17 4.23
C LEU A 79 -11.90 -6.51 5.59
N CYS A 80 -12.77 -5.51 5.67
CA CYS A 80 -13.13 -4.89 6.95
C CYS A 80 -14.55 -4.32 6.91
N GLU A 81 -15.18 -4.22 8.09
CA GLU A 81 -16.47 -3.56 8.24
C GLU A 81 -16.34 -2.07 7.94
N THR A 82 -17.37 -1.52 7.28
CA THR A 82 -17.42 -0.11 6.94
C THR A 82 -17.36 0.77 8.20
N GLY A 83 -16.38 1.67 8.27
CA GLY A 83 -16.13 2.55 9.42
C GLY A 83 -15.21 1.96 10.49
N SER A 84 -14.65 0.76 10.25
CA SER A 84 -13.68 0.09 11.14
C SER A 84 -12.32 -0.10 10.46
N GLU A 85 -12.05 0.70 9.41
CA GLU A 85 -10.82 0.62 8.64
C GLU A 85 -9.60 1.02 9.48
N ASP A 86 -8.54 0.22 9.41
CA ASP A 86 -7.25 0.60 9.99
C ASP A 86 -6.59 1.68 9.13
N ALA A 87 -6.32 2.83 9.75
CA ALA A 87 -5.73 3.99 9.08
C ALA A 87 -4.29 3.70 8.57
N ILE A 88 -3.55 2.77 9.17
CA ILE A 88 -2.22 2.38 8.71
C ILE A 88 -2.34 1.62 7.38
N ILE A 89 -3.26 0.66 7.33
CA ILE A 89 -3.49 -0.16 6.14
C ILE A 89 -4.02 0.70 4.99
N THR A 90 -5.05 1.52 5.23
CA THR A 90 -5.64 2.36 4.18
C THR A 90 -4.65 3.37 3.60
N LYS A 91 -3.85 4.02 4.45
CA LYS A 91 -2.81 4.94 3.99
C LYS A 91 -1.73 4.23 3.18
N LEU A 92 -1.30 3.04 3.62
CA LEU A 92 -0.33 2.26 2.87
C LEU A 92 -0.88 1.89 1.49
N LEU A 93 -2.12 1.41 1.40
CA LEU A 93 -2.76 1.09 0.11
C LEU A 93 -2.93 2.33 -0.78
N ASP A 94 -3.26 3.49 -0.22
CA ASP A 94 -3.30 4.76 -0.94
C ASP A 94 -1.93 5.12 -1.54
N HIS A 95 -0.83 4.91 -0.78
CA HIS A 95 0.53 5.16 -1.29
C HIS A 95 0.92 4.22 -2.44
N TYR A 96 0.50 2.95 -2.38
CA TYR A 96 0.67 2.04 -3.52
C TYR A 96 -0.09 2.54 -4.75
N ALA A 97 -1.33 2.99 -4.58
CA ALA A 97 -2.15 3.53 -5.66
C ALA A 97 -1.58 4.84 -6.25
N ASP A 98 -0.93 5.66 -5.44
CA ASP A 98 -0.25 6.88 -5.89
C ASP A 98 1.04 6.61 -6.69
N GLU A 99 1.69 5.44 -6.49
CA GLU A 99 2.93 5.10 -7.21
C GLU A 99 2.68 4.38 -8.55
N SER A 100 1.54 3.72 -8.75
CA SER A 100 1.23 3.01 -10.00
C SER A 100 -0.23 3.13 -10.39
N GLY A 101 -0.47 3.48 -11.66
CA GLY A 101 -1.81 3.46 -12.26
C GLY A 101 -2.39 2.05 -12.47
N HIS A 102 -1.56 1.01 -12.33
CA HIS A 102 -1.99 -0.39 -12.41
C HIS A 102 -2.38 -0.97 -11.04
N PHE A 103 -2.21 -0.23 -9.96
CA PHE A 103 -2.60 -0.67 -8.64
C PHE A 103 -3.91 -0.02 -8.21
N HIS A 104 -4.85 -0.86 -7.78
CA HIS A 104 -6.16 -0.44 -7.27
C HIS A 104 -6.43 -1.14 -5.95
N TRP A 105 -7.20 -0.51 -5.08
CA TRP A 105 -7.69 -1.19 -3.90
C TRP A 105 -9.15 -0.84 -3.60
N GLU A 106 -9.85 -1.77 -2.97
CA GLU A 106 -11.25 -1.62 -2.62
C GLU A 106 -11.53 -2.30 -1.28
N GLN A 107 -12.29 -1.63 -0.43
CA GLN A 107 -12.81 -2.23 0.79
C GLN A 107 -13.98 -3.18 0.47
N LYS A 108 -13.98 -4.34 1.09
CA LYS A 108 -15.08 -5.29 1.05
C LYS A 108 -15.52 -5.61 2.46
N ASP A 109 -16.74 -5.18 2.80
CA ASP A 109 -17.34 -5.45 4.09
C ASP A 109 -17.86 -6.91 4.11
N PRO A 110 -17.31 -7.79 4.99
CA PRO A 110 -17.73 -9.20 5.05
C PRO A 110 -19.19 -9.37 5.47
N ALA A 111 -19.76 -8.41 6.19
CA ALA A 111 -21.17 -8.46 6.58
C ALA A 111 -22.10 -8.19 5.39
N LEU A 112 -21.66 -7.34 4.45
CA LEU A 112 -22.43 -7.03 3.23
C LEU A 112 -22.13 -8.03 2.10
N TYR A 113 -20.92 -8.59 2.04
CA TYR A 113 -20.46 -9.50 1.00
C TYR A 113 -19.90 -10.81 1.56
N PRO A 114 -20.71 -11.64 2.25
CA PRO A 114 -20.21 -12.80 3.01
C PRO A 114 -19.58 -13.90 2.16
N THR A 115 -19.89 -13.97 0.87
CA THR A 115 -19.33 -14.97 -0.06
C THR A 115 -18.18 -14.45 -0.89
N PHE A 116 -17.82 -13.17 -0.75
CA PHE A 116 -16.79 -12.55 -1.58
C PHE A 116 -15.42 -13.21 -1.39
N ALA A 117 -14.98 -13.35 -0.14
CA ALA A 117 -13.68 -13.92 0.19
C ALA A 117 -13.53 -15.38 -0.28
N ALA A 118 -14.62 -16.16 -0.28
CA ALA A 118 -14.63 -17.54 -0.74
C ALA A 118 -14.27 -17.71 -2.22
N GLN A 119 -14.49 -16.69 -3.06
CA GLN A 119 -14.11 -16.71 -4.48
C GLN A 119 -12.60 -16.76 -4.69
N TYR A 120 -11.84 -16.38 -3.67
CA TYR A 120 -10.38 -16.34 -3.65
C TYR A 120 -9.76 -17.36 -2.69
N GLY A 121 -10.55 -18.34 -2.21
CA GLY A 121 -10.07 -19.34 -1.25
C GLY A 121 -9.83 -18.79 0.15
N ALA A 122 -10.43 -17.64 0.47
CA ALA A 122 -10.24 -16.89 1.73
C ALA A 122 -11.43 -17.03 2.68
N GLU A 123 -12.09 -18.19 2.73
CA GLU A 123 -13.29 -18.43 3.57
C GLU A 123 -13.01 -18.21 5.05
N ASN A 124 -11.78 -18.45 5.48
CA ASN A 124 -11.34 -18.31 6.87
C ASN A 124 -10.59 -17.00 7.15
N ALA A 125 -10.55 -16.08 6.19
CA ALA A 125 -9.85 -14.81 6.37
C ALA A 125 -10.57 -13.96 7.43
N SER A 126 -9.81 -13.49 8.41
CA SER A 126 -10.33 -12.61 9.45
C SER A 126 -10.54 -11.19 8.93
N THR A 127 -11.36 -10.41 9.63
CA THR A 127 -11.44 -8.96 9.42
C THR A 127 -10.03 -8.35 9.55
N GLY A 128 -9.68 -7.44 8.65
CA GLY A 128 -8.34 -6.86 8.55
C GLY A 128 -7.43 -7.55 7.53
N SER A 129 -7.84 -8.70 6.96
CA SER A 129 -7.08 -9.41 5.93
C SER A 129 -7.15 -8.69 4.58
N LEU A 130 -6.14 -8.94 3.74
CA LEU A 130 -6.06 -8.43 2.37
C LEU A 130 -6.11 -9.60 1.38
N ILE A 131 -6.76 -9.39 0.24
CA ILE A 131 -6.73 -10.31 -0.90
C ILE A 131 -6.10 -9.56 -2.06
N VAL A 132 -4.90 -9.96 -2.46
CA VAL A 132 -4.19 -9.39 -3.61
C VAL A 132 -4.53 -10.22 -4.84
N VAL A 133 -4.95 -9.58 -5.91
CA VAL A 133 -5.41 -10.24 -7.14
C VAL A 133 -4.70 -9.64 -8.34
N SER A 134 -4.18 -10.50 -9.22
CA SER A 134 -3.67 -10.11 -10.54
C SER A 134 -4.10 -11.15 -11.58
N GLY A 135 -4.88 -10.73 -12.58
CA GLY A 135 -5.48 -11.64 -13.55
C GLY A 135 -6.37 -12.71 -12.88
N GLU A 136 -6.03 -13.98 -13.09
CA GLU A 136 -6.73 -15.11 -12.48
C GLU A 136 -6.11 -15.58 -11.16
N ASN A 137 -4.97 -15.01 -10.77
CA ASN A 137 -4.23 -15.41 -9.58
C ASN A 137 -4.57 -14.51 -8.38
N SER A 138 -4.56 -15.09 -7.20
CA SER A 138 -4.77 -14.36 -5.95
C SER A 138 -3.88 -14.88 -4.83
N GLU A 139 -3.56 -13.99 -3.91
CA GLU A 139 -2.84 -14.28 -2.66
C GLU A 139 -3.60 -13.67 -1.49
N VAL A 140 -3.77 -14.44 -0.42
CA VAL A 140 -4.48 -14.00 0.79
C VAL A 140 -3.44 -13.69 1.86
N LEU A 141 -3.46 -12.46 2.35
CA LEU A 141 -2.65 -11.99 3.47
C LEU A 141 -3.55 -11.87 4.69
N ASN A 142 -3.41 -12.79 5.64
CA ASN A 142 -4.21 -12.72 6.86
C ASN A 142 -3.81 -11.52 7.71
N ALA A 143 -4.78 -10.94 8.44
CA ALA A 143 -4.54 -9.77 9.28
C ALA A 143 -3.36 -9.95 10.26
N ALA A 144 -3.18 -11.17 10.80
CA ALA A 144 -2.08 -11.47 11.71
C ALA A 144 -0.71 -11.44 11.03
N GLU A 145 -0.62 -11.70 9.74
CA GLU A 145 0.63 -11.71 8.96
C GLU A 145 1.11 -10.29 8.62
N LEU A 146 0.23 -9.30 8.73
CA LEU A 146 0.57 -7.89 8.53
C LEU A 146 1.33 -7.29 9.71
N TYR A 147 1.46 -8.02 10.82
CA TYR A 147 2.15 -7.58 12.03
C TYR A 147 3.23 -8.58 12.43
N GLU A 148 4.42 -8.08 12.69
CA GLU A 148 5.54 -8.87 13.21
C GLU A 148 5.61 -8.68 14.73
N TYR A 149 5.69 -9.80 15.48
CA TYR A 149 5.76 -9.83 16.93
C TYR A 149 7.15 -10.25 17.37
N ASP A 150 7.88 -9.33 18.00
CA ASP A 150 9.19 -9.64 18.59
C ASP A 150 9.04 -9.85 20.12
N TYR A 151 9.34 -11.06 20.56
CA TYR A 151 9.27 -11.50 21.95
C TYR A 151 10.63 -11.46 22.67
N SER A 152 11.70 -10.95 22.05
CA SER A 152 13.06 -10.96 22.62
C SER A 152 13.13 -10.33 23.99
N ASP A 153 12.41 -9.24 24.20
CA ASP A 153 12.37 -8.51 25.46
C ASP A 153 11.17 -8.85 26.36
N TYR A 154 10.38 -9.86 25.99
CA TYR A 154 9.15 -10.20 26.70
C TYR A 154 9.37 -10.50 28.20
N TYR A 155 10.45 -11.19 28.53
CA TYR A 155 10.77 -11.53 29.93
C TYR A 155 11.19 -10.32 30.77
N THR A 156 11.61 -9.23 30.15
CA THR A 156 12.02 -7.99 30.84
C THR A 156 10.92 -6.94 30.87
N THR A 157 10.14 -6.84 29.82
CA THR A 157 9.10 -5.81 29.64
C THR A 157 7.68 -6.31 29.92
N GLY A 158 7.45 -7.62 29.84
CA GLY A 158 6.13 -8.25 29.92
C GLY A 158 5.26 -8.05 28.67
N ALA A 159 5.82 -7.49 27.58
CA ALA A 159 5.11 -7.21 26.35
C ALA A 159 5.97 -7.58 25.13
N ALA A 160 5.31 -8.02 24.05
CA ALA A 160 5.96 -8.16 22.76
C ALA A 160 6.06 -6.81 22.06
N ASN A 161 7.16 -6.58 21.34
CA ASN A 161 7.26 -5.46 20.42
C ASN A 161 6.49 -5.84 19.14
N VAL A 162 5.52 -5.01 18.76
CA VAL A 162 4.70 -5.23 17.56
C VAL A 162 5.12 -4.22 16.50
N THR A 163 5.52 -4.73 15.33
CA THR A 163 5.91 -3.91 14.18
C THR A 163 4.97 -4.19 13.02
N PHE A 164 4.53 -3.16 12.34
CA PHE A 164 3.70 -3.32 11.15
C PHE A 164 4.57 -3.70 9.95
N GLY A 165 4.37 -4.91 9.43
CA GLY A 165 5.10 -5.50 8.29
C GLY A 165 4.28 -5.51 6.98
N GLY A 166 3.17 -4.79 6.92
CA GLY A 166 2.23 -4.85 5.79
C GLY A 166 2.86 -4.51 4.44
N GLU A 167 3.80 -3.55 4.40
CA GLU A 167 4.50 -3.19 3.16
C GLU A 167 5.23 -4.41 2.57
N LYS A 168 6.00 -5.11 3.39
CA LYS A 168 6.75 -6.30 2.97
C LYS A 168 5.81 -7.39 2.45
N GLN A 169 4.72 -7.65 3.15
CA GLN A 169 3.76 -8.69 2.77
C GLN A 169 3.03 -8.34 1.45
N ILE A 170 2.55 -7.11 1.32
CA ILE A 170 1.86 -6.63 0.12
C ILE A 170 2.81 -6.66 -1.09
N SER A 171 4.03 -6.11 -0.96
CA SER A 171 5.02 -6.10 -2.05
C SER A 171 5.42 -7.51 -2.46
N SER A 172 5.61 -8.44 -1.49
CA SER A 172 5.91 -9.85 -1.80
C SER A 172 4.77 -10.53 -2.54
N ALA A 173 3.51 -10.29 -2.13
CA ALA A 173 2.35 -10.82 -2.81
C ALA A 173 2.22 -10.28 -4.24
N ILE A 174 2.38 -8.97 -4.43
CA ILE A 174 2.37 -8.34 -5.75
C ILE A 174 3.47 -8.96 -6.64
N TYR A 175 4.71 -9.02 -6.14
CA TYR A 175 5.82 -9.60 -6.88
C TYR A 175 5.54 -11.07 -7.28
N LYS A 176 5.05 -11.88 -6.34
CA LYS A 176 4.70 -13.29 -6.59
C LYS A 176 3.63 -13.44 -7.68
N LEU A 177 2.62 -12.57 -7.70
CA LEU A 177 1.51 -12.65 -8.65
C LEU A 177 1.86 -12.09 -10.03
N THR A 178 2.81 -11.14 -10.10
CA THR A 178 3.16 -10.43 -11.34
C THR A 178 4.50 -10.85 -11.95
N ALA A 179 5.33 -11.60 -11.22
CA ALA A 179 6.59 -12.11 -11.76
C ALA A 179 6.33 -13.09 -12.91
N ALA A 180 7.04 -12.89 -14.01
CA ALA A 180 6.86 -13.68 -15.24
C ALA A 180 7.21 -15.16 -15.07
N ALA A 181 8.05 -15.52 -14.11
CA ALA A 181 8.44 -16.89 -13.78
C ALA A 181 8.91 -16.98 -12.33
N GLU A 182 8.69 -18.12 -11.70
CA GLU A 182 9.29 -18.46 -10.42
C GLU A 182 10.79 -18.60 -10.59
N SER A 183 11.57 -17.93 -9.72
CA SER A 183 13.02 -18.06 -9.72
C SER A 183 13.42 -19.30 -8.93
N HIS A 184 14.35 -20.09 -9.46
CA HIS A 184 14.86 -21.26 -8.75
C HIS A 184 16.25 -20.99 -8.18
N ALA A 185 16.44 -21.32 -6.90
CA ALA A 185 17.73 -21.36 -6.24
C ALA A 185 18.07 -22.80 -5.88
N TYR A 186 19.29 -23.23 -6.18
CA TYR A 186 19.75 -24.59 -5.85
C TYR A 186 20.79 -24.52 -4.73
N TYR A 187 20.62 -25.36 -3.71
CA TYR A 187 21.61 -25.51 -2.65
C TYR A 187 22.14 -26.94 -2.63
N THR A 188 23.46 -27.07 -2.46
CA THR A 188 24.11 -28.39 -2.46
C THR A 188 23.77 -29.19 -1.22
N THR A 189 23.72 -30.50 -1.38
CA THR A 189 23.48 -31.48 -0.30
C THR A 189 24.44 -32.67 -0.40
N ASN A 190 24.56 -33.43 0.68
CA ASN A 190 25.35 -34.66 0.79
C ASN A 190 26.87 -34.49 0.82
N HIS A 191 27.39 -33.28 1.10
CA HIS A 191 28.84 -33.02 1.26
C HIS A 191 29.17 -32.45 2.66
N GLY A 192 28.27 -32.55 3.62
CA GLY A 192 28.44 -32.02 4.98
C GLY A 192 27.92 -30.61 5.19
N GLU A 193 27.19 -30.06 4.21
CA GLU A 193 26.52 -28.79 4.32
C GLU A 193 25.38 -28.85 5.33
N GLN A 194 25.11 -27.72 5.97
CA GLN A 194 23.93 -27.59 6.80
C GLN A 194 22.70 -27.39 5.91
N ALA A 195 21.57 -28.00 6.27
CA ALA A 195 20.30 -27.75 5.61
C ALA A 195 19.90 -26.29 5.78
N LEU A 196 19.23 -25.72 4.78
CA LEU A 196 18.65 -24.39 4.91
C LEU A 196 17.68 -24.35 6.11
N THR A 197 17.77 -23.29 6.88
CA THR A 197 16.81 -23.06 7.97
C THR A 197 15.41 -22.80 7.42
N SER A 198 14.36 -23.17 8.16
CA SER A 198 12.98 -22.89 7.78
C SER A 198 12.77 -21.39 7.51
N SER A 199 13.35 -20.54 8.35
CA SER A 199 13.25 -19.07 8.19
C SER A 199 13.86 -18.57 6.87
N LEU A 200 14.99 -19.16 6.43
CA LEU A 200 15.59 -18.79 5.14
C LEU A 200 14.76 -19.31 3.98
N THR A 201 14.26 -20.53 4.08
CA THR A 201 13.39 -21.12 3.04
C THR A 201 12.10 -20.31 2.89
N GLU A 202 11.49 -19.91 3.99
CA GLU A 202 10.30 -19.04 3.99
C GLU A 202 10.60 -17.64 3.42
N ALA A 203 11.75 -17.05 3.76
CA ALA A 203 12.17 -15.77 3.21
C ALA A 203 12.41 -15.83 1.69
N LEU A 204 13.01 -16.90 1.19
CA LEU A 204 13.20 -17.12 -0.25
C LEU A 204 11.84 -17.29 -0.96
N LYS A 205 10.96 -18.11 -0.39
CA LYS A 205 9.62 -18.33 -0.93
C LYS A 205 8.79 -17.04 -0.96
N ALA A 206 8.92 -16.18 0.05
CA ALA A 206 8.26 -14.86 0.09
C ALA A 206 8.77 -13.92 -1.02
N GLN A 207 9.94 -14.20 -1.61
CA GLN A 207 10.50 -13.47 -2.74
C GLN A 207 10.29 -14.22 -4.08
N ASN A 208 9.34 -15.15 -4.14
CA ASN A 208 9.08 -16.01 -5.31
C ASN A 208 10.32 -16.79 -5.78
N ILE A 209 11.17 -17.24 -4.84
CA ILE A 209 12.34 -18.06 -5.10
C ILE A 209 12.08 -19.45 -4.52
N ASP A 210 11.98 -20.46 -5.40
CA ASP A 210 11.89 -21.86 -5.01
C ASP A 210 13.30 -22.43 -4.74
N ALA A 211 13.57 -22.77 -3.49
CA ALA A 211 14.87 -23.32 -3.08
C ALA A 211 14.86 -24.85 -3.13
N GLN A 212 15.60 -25.43 -4.08
CA GLN A 212 15.64 -26.85 -4.33
C GLN A 212 16.99 -27.46 -3.89
N PRO A 213 17.00 -28.65 -3.23
CA PRO A 213 18.23 -29.37 -2.95
C PRO A 213 18.85 -29.96 -4.23
N LEU A 214 20.14 -29.79 -4.38
CA LEU A 214 20.90 -30.35 -5.49
C LEU A 214 22.01 -31.29 -4.97
N ASP A 215 21.83 -32.58 -5.18
CA ASP A 215 22.87 -33.58 -4.90
C ASP A 215 23.80 -33.68 -6.10
N LEU A 216 25.02 -33.17 -5.97
CA LEU A 216 26.02 -33.17 -7.04
C LEU A 216 26.61 -34.56 -7.36
N LEU A 217 26.37 -35.57 -6.51
CA LEU A 217 26.81 -36.94 -6.78
C LEU A 217 25.86 -37.68 -7.72
N THR A 218 24.60 -37.37 -7.68
CA THR A 218 23.53 -38.06 -8.43
C THR A 218 22.77 -37.18 -9.38
N GLY A 219 22.79 -35.86 -9.15
CA GLY A 219 22.07 -34.84 -9.93
C GLY A 219 22.95 -34.19 -10.98
N THR A 220 22.31 -33.67 -12.02
CA THR A 220 22.93 -32.80 -13.02
C THR A 220 22.61 -31.36 -12.74
N ILE A 221 23.57 -30.46 -12.90
CA ILE A 221 23.37 -29.04 -12.76
C ILE A 221 22.44 -28.57 -13.90
N PRO A 222 21.32 -27.89 -13.63
CA PRO A 222 20.44 -27.37 -14.66
C PRO A 222 21.16 -26.38 -15.61
N GLU A 223 20.83 -26.39 -16.90
CA GLU A 223 21.52 -25.58 -17.92
C GLU A 223 21.41 -24.05 -17.72
N ALA A 224 20.41 -23.59 -17.00
CA ALA A 224 20.09 -22.14 -16.81
C ALA A 224 20.45 -21.63 -15.41
N VAL A 225 21.57 -22.08 -14.82
CA VAL A 225 21.98 -21.61 -13.48
C VAL A 225 23.01 -20.51 -13.56
N SER A 226 22.67 -19.33 -13.00
CA SER A 226 23.62 -18.26 -12.75
C SER A 226 24.28 -18.49 -11.38
N TYR A 227 25.62 -18.66 -11.37
CA TYR A 227 26.35 -18.99 -10.14
C TYR A 227 26.60 -17.75 -9.28
N THR A 228 26.13 -17.78 -8.03
CA THR A 228 26.60 -16.85 -6.98
C THR A 228 27.12 -17.69 -5.81
N HIS A 229 28.37 -17.47 -5.39
CA HIS A 229 28.88 -18.02 -4.15
C HIS A 229 28.42 -17.19 -2.96
N LEU A 230 27.59 -17.78 -2.11
CA LEU A 230 27.36 -17.29 -0.74
C LEU A 230 28.35 -18.04 0.17
N THR A 231 29.43 -17.38 0.59
CA THR A 231 30.24 -17.81 1.73
C THR A 231 29.57 -17.26 2.98
N LEU A 232 29.07 -18.16 3.82
CA LEU A 232 28.63 -17.87 5.18
C LEU A 232 29.82 -17.79 6.12
#